data_469dbaf9def03d3a91382f045cb02f67
#
_entry.id   469dbaf9def03d3a91382f045cb02f67
#
_cell.length_a   1.000
_cell.length_b   1.000
_cell.length_c   1.000
_cell.angle_alpha   90.00
_cell.angle_beta   90.00
_cell.angle_gamma   90.00
#
_symmetry.space_group_name_H-M   'P 1'
#
loop_
_entity.id
_entity.type
_entity.pdbx_description
1 polymer ?
#
loop_
_entity_poly.entity_id
_entity_poly.type
_entity_poly.pdbx_seq_one_letter_code
_entity_poly.pdbx_strand_id
1 'polypeptide(L)' 'MTAHLPQVGAPDSELKTSPIFDQDDEISLDLELEAGACYFNDVAYRIGEYVLSGSEILRCEGRGVWIREGEVQP' A
#
# COMPACT_ATOMS: atom_id res chain seq x y z
N MET A 1 -14.52 16.55 -10.42
CA MET A 1 -14.27 16.14 -9.04
C MET A 1 -12.90 15.50 -8.90
N THR A 2 -12.15 15.94 -7.93
CA THR A 2 -10.78 15.47 -7.75
C THR A 2 -10.74 14.41 -6.67
N ALA A 3 -10.17 13.27 -6.98
CA ALA A 3 -9.94 12.25 -5.98
C ALA A 3 -8.73 12.62 -5.15
N HIS A 4 -8.88 12.59 -3.84
CA HIS A 4 -7.77 12.84 -2.94
C HIS A 4 -7.22 11.54 -2.43
N LEU A 5 -5.92 11.34 -2.63
CA LEU A 5 -5.22 10.21 -2.04
C LEU A 5 -4.58 10.67 -0.74
N PRO A 6 -4.79 9.93 0.36
CA PRO A 6 -4.10 10.27 1.59
C PRO A 6 -2.58 10.22 1.39
N GLN A 7 -1.89 11.29 1.76
CA GLN A 7 -0.44 11.32 1.70
C GLN A 7 0.12 10.67 2.96
N VAL A 8 0.80 9.55 2.81
CA VAL A 8 1.30 8.79 3.96
C VAL A 8 2.81 8.90 4.14
N GLY A 9 3.50 9.50 3.16
CA GLY A 9 4.94 9.66 3.24
C GLY A 9 5.69 8.34 3.09
N ALA A 10 6.91 8.30 3.57
CA ALA A 10 7.74 7.10 3.48
C ALA A 10 7.42 6.15 4.63
N PRO A 11 7.56 4.82 4.41
CA PRO A 11 7.36 3.86 5.50
C PRO A 11 8.40 4.05 6.59
N ASP A 12 7.95 3.99 7.84
CA ASP A 12 8.83 4.06 8.99
C ASP A 12 9.15 2.63 9.43
N SER A 13 10.44 2.31 9.55
CA SER A 13 10.86 0.96 9.90
C SER A 13 10.43 0.54 11.30
N GLU A 14 10.09 1.48 12.16
CA GLU A 14 9.63 1.20 13.51
C GLU A 14 8.11 1.04 13.61
N LEU A 15 7.41 1.32 12.53
CA LEU A 15 5.96 1.21 12.48
C LEU A 15 5.56 0.11 11.51
N LYS A 16 4.39 -0.47 11.74
CA LYS A 16 3.91 -1.57 10.92
C LYS A 16 3.46 -1.07 9.56
N THR A 17 4.08 -1.59 8.52
CA THR A 17 3.68 -1.34 7.14
C THR A 17 3.61 -2.66 6.41
N SER A 18 2.48 -2.94 5.77
CA SER A 18 2.32 -4.15 4.97
C SER A 18 3.30 -4.17 3.80
N PRO A 19 3.70 -5.35 3.33
CA PRO A 19 4.66 -5.43 2.22
C PRO A 19 4.19 -4.66 0.99
N ILE A 20 5.15 -4.07 0.27
CA ILE A 20 4.89 -3.32 -0.95
C ILE A 20 5.52 -4.07 -2.11
N PHE A 21 4.71 -4.36 -3.12
CA PHE A 21 5.15 -5.07 -4.31
C PHE A 21 4.85 -4.26 -5.56
N ASP A 22 5.64 -4.49 -6.61
CA ASP A 22 5.32 -3.94 -7.93
C ASP A 22 4.25 -4.80 -8.59
N GLN A 23 3.58 -4.25 -9.61
CA GLN A 23 2.54 -4.99 -10.32
C GLN A 23 3.06 -6.27 -10.95
N ASP A 24 4.34 -6.29 -11.32
CA ASP A 24 4.96 -7.45 -11.97
C ASP A 24 5.50 -8.48 -10.98
N ASP A 25 5.51 -8.15 -9.71
CA ASP A 25 6.04 -9.06 -8.69
C ASP A 25 5.08 -10.21 -8.44
N GLU A 26 5.66 -11.40 -8.26
CA GLU A 26 4.87 -12.54 -7.83
C GLU A 26 4.80 -12.53 -6.30
N ILE A 27 3.58 -12.47 -5.80
CA ILE A 27 3.37 -12.49 -4.36
C ILE A 27 3.30 -13.93 -3.90
N SER A 28 4.20 -14.32 -3.01
CA SER A 28 4.25 -15.69 -2.51
C SER A 28 3.00 -16.01 -1.71
N LEU A 29 2.40 -17.14 -2.01
CA LEU A 29 1.24 -17.62 -1.25
C LEU A 29 1.63 -18.15 0.13
N ASP A 30 2.93 -18.32 0.36
CA ASP A 30 3.43 -18.78 1.65
C ASP A 30 3.56 -17.69 2.68
N LEU A 31 3.40 -16.42 2.26
CA LEU A 31 3.46 -15.32 3.20
C LEU A 31 2.20 -15.29 4.06
N GLU A 32 2.40 -15.19 5.35
CA GLU A 32 1.28 -15.00 6.27
C GLU A 32 0.96 -13.52 6.30
N LEU A 33 -0.09 -13.16 5.59
CA LEU A 33 -0.52 -11.76 5.47
C LEU A 33 -1.85 -11.58 6.17
N GLU A 34 -2.06 -10.40 6.72
CA GLU A 34 -3.33 -10.08 7.32
C GLU A 34 -4.34 -9.76 6.23
N ALA A 35 -5.31 -10.66 6.06
CA ALA A 35 -6.36 -10.46 5.07
C ALA A 35 -7.31 -9.37 5.54
N GLY A 36 -7.86 -8.63 4.60
CA GLY A 36 -8.91 -7.65 4.86
C GLY A 36 -8.44 -6.24 5.14
N ALA A 37 -7.13 -6.03 5.29
CA ALA A 37 -6.60 -4.69 5.54
C ALA A 37 -5.13 -4.61 5.18
N CYS A 38 -4.70 -3.43 4.78
CA CYS A 38 -3.28 -3.11 4.64
C CYS A 38 -2.92 -2.10 5.71
N TYR A 39 -1.69 -2.15 6.17
CA TYR A 39 -1.20 -1.20 7.17
C TYR A 39 -0.11 -0.34 6.57
N PHE A 40 -0.12 0.93 6.94
CA PHE A 40 0.96 1.84 6.58
C PHE A 40 1.24 2.71 7.80
N ASN A 41 2.44 2.57 8.35
CA ASN A 41 2.87 3.28 9.57
C ASN A 41 1.83 3.14 10.68
N ASP A 42 1.41 1.90 10.94
CA ASP A 42 0.45 1.52 11.99
C ASP A 42 -1.00 1.98 11.73
N VAL A 43 -1.28 2.55 10.56
CA VAL A 43 -2.64 2.95 10.20
C VAL A 43 -3.23 1.89 9.28
N ALA A 44 -4.43 1.41 9.60
CA ALA A 44 -5.10 0.40 8.80
C ALA A 44 -5.88 1.04 7.64
N TYR A 45 -5.81 0.40 6.48
CA TYR A 45 -6.52 0.82 5.27
C TYR A 45 -7.31 -0.37 4.74
N ARG A 46 -8.45 -0.07 4.12
CA ARG A 46 -9.32 -1.11 3.58
C ARG A 46 -8.79 -1.61 2.25
N ILE A 47 -9.16 -2.85 1.93
CA ILE A 47 -8.85 -3.43 0.62
C ILE A 47 -9.47 -2.52 -0.46
N GLY A 48 -8.69 -2.23 -1.47
CA GLY A 48 -9.11 -1.36 -2.57
C GLY A 48 -8.81 0.11 -2.37
N GLU A 49 -8.37 0.51 -1.17
CA GLU A 49 -8.01 1.90 -0.94
C GLU A 49 -6.64 2.21 -1.52
N TYR A 50 -6.49 3.46 -1.91
CA TYR A 50 -5.23 3.97 -2.46
C TYR A 50 -4.62 4.96 -1.51
N VAL A 51 -3.29 4.96 -1.43
CA VAL A 51 -2.55 5.96 -0.67
C VAL A 51 -1.41 6.49 -1.53
N LEU A 52 -0.92 7.67 -1.16
CA LEU A 52 0.20 8.29 -1.84
C LEU A 52 1.41 8.26 -0.91
N SER A 53 2.38 7.43 -1.24
CA SER A 53 3.62 7.31 -0.46
C SER A 53 4.71 8.10 -1.19
N GLY A 54 4.95 9.32 -0.73
CA GLY A 54 5.82 10.23 -1.46
C GLY A 54 5.20 10.58 -2.81
N SER A 55 5.79 10.12 -3.89
CA SER A 55 5.24 10.29 -5.24
C SER A 55 4.66 8.99 -5.80
N GLU A 56 4.66 7.91 -5.04
CA GLU A 56 4.18 6.62 -5.52
C GLU A 56 2.75 6.36 -5.05
N ILE A 57 1.93 5.86 -5.98
CA ILE A 57 0.56 5.48 -5.68
C ILE A 57 0.55 4.00 -5.32
N LEU A 58 0.00 3.68 -4.14
CA LEU A 58 -0.10 2.31 -3.66
C LEU A 58 -1.57 1.94 -3.52
N ARG A 59 -1.92 0.73 -3.95
CA ARG A 59 -3.27 0.20 -3.82
C ARG A 59 -3.26 -0.96 -2.83
N CYS A 60 -4.21 -0.96 -1.91
CA CYS A 60 -4.36 -2.08 -0.98
C CYS A 60 -4.99 -3.26 -1.71
N GLU A 61 -4.23 -4.33 -1.85
CA GLU A 61 -4.65 -5.52 -2.56
C GLU A 61 -5.25 -6.54 -1.58
N GLY A 62 -6.12 -7.42 -2.09
CA GLY A 62 -6.92 -8.31 -1.25
C GLY A 62 -6.16 -9.25 -0.34
N ARG A 63 -4.88 -9.46 -0.59
CA ARG A 63 -4.04 -10.29 0.28
C ARG A 63 -3.39 -9.51 1.42
N GLY A 64 -3.73 -8.23 1.55
CA GLY A 64 -3.18 -7.41 2.62
C GLY A 64 -1.81 -6.85 2.30
N VAL A 65 -1.51 -6.66 1.02
CA VAL A 65 -0.25 -6.05 0.58
C VAL A 65 -0.53 -4.82 -0.25
N TRP A 66 0.48 -3.96 -0.35
CA TRP A 66 0.40 -2.79 -1.21
C TRP A 66 0.96 -3.12 -2.59
N ILE A 67 0.25 -2.69 -3.62
CA ILE A 67 0.71 -2.84 -5.01
C ILE A 67 1.01 -1.45 -5.55
N ARG A 68 2.22 -1.26 -6.06
CA ARG A 68 2.64 0.00 -6.64
C ARG A 68 1.93 0.18 -7.99
N GLU A 69 1.06 1.19 -8.06
CA GLU A 69 0.23 1.42 -9.24
C GLU A 69 0.82 2.45 -10.20
N GLY A 70 1.74 3.26 -9.72
CA GLY A 70 2.35 4.28 -10.56
C GLY A 70 2.91 5.41 -9.73
N GLU A 71 3.28 6.48 -10.42
CA GLU A 71 3.84 7.67 -9.79
C GLU A 71 3.04 8.90 -10.16
N VAL A 72 2.95 9.81 -9.19
CA VAL A 72 2.33 11.10 -9.44
C VAL A 72 3.40 12.04 -9.99
N GLN A 73 3.11 12.64 -11.13
CA GLN A 73 4.02 13.63 -11.73
C GLN A 73 3.70 15.01 -11.16
N PRO A 74 4.71 15.77 -10.75
CA PRO A 74 4.46 17.12 -10.28
C PRO A 74 4.00 18.08 -11.39
#